data_eef17271f226c53118bdd0e3cf4c37fa
#
_entry.id   eef17271f226c53118bdd0e3cf4c37fa
#
_cell.length_a   1.000
_cell.length_b   1.000
_cell.length_c   1.000
_cell.angle_alpha   90.00
_cell.angle_beta   90.00
_cell.angle_gamma   90.00
#
_symmetry.space_group_name_H-M   'P 1'
#
loop_
_entity.id
_entity.type
_entity.pdbx_description
1 polymer ?
#
loop_
_entity_poly.entity_id
_entity_poly.type
_entity_poly.pdbx_seq_one_letter_code
_entity_poly.pdbx_strand_id
1 'polypeptide(L)'
;MSAPILDGMPRSRIPALALAADVVALVVFAAVGRLNHAESADLLGLLATTAPFAVGLAAAWATPLVRTDPSGLRAGAAALAGTVVLGLGLRAAFTGDLPFSFAVVTVISLAVLMFGWRVLSSVVARRAAHHVR
;
A
#
# COMPACT_ATOMS: atom_id res chain seq x y z
N MET A 1 2.45 16.48 15.76
CA MET A 1 3.40 15.88 16.71
C MET A 1 3.87 14.53 16.19
N SER A 2 5.18 14.36 16.08
CA SER A 2 5.75 13.13 15.52
C SER A 2 5.59 11.97 16.49
N ALA A 3 5.46 10.77 15.96
CA ALA A 3 5.44 9.56 16.76
C ALA A 3 6.83 9.34 17.42
N PRO A 4 6.92 9.02 18.72
CA PRO A 4 8.22 8.81 19.38
C PRO A 4 9.10 7.75 18.73
N ILE A 5 8.50 6.72 18.15
CA ILE A 5 9.24 5.68 17.43
C ILE A 5 9.96 6.26 16.22
N LEU A 6 9.38 7.26 15.57
CA LEU A 6 9.94 7.88 14.38
C LEU A 6 10.80 9.10 14.70
N ASP A 7 10.71 9.66 15.92
CA ASP A 7 11.43 10.86 16.30
C ASP A 7 12.94 10.67 16.31
N GLY A 8 13.43 9.47 16.55
CA GLY A 8 14.85 9.14 16.49
C GLY A 8 15.37 8.87 15.09
N MET A 9 14.50 8.88 14.08
CA MET A 9 14.86 8.59 12.69
C MET A 9 15.07 9.88 11.91
N PRO A 10 16.07 9.90 10.99
CA PRO A 10 16.18 11.02 10.06
C PRO A 10 14.89 11.22 9.30
N ARG A 11 14.43 12.45 9.15
CA ARG A 11 13.18 12.76 8.44
C ARG A 11 13.15 12.20 7.03
N SER A 12 14.31 12.09 6.38
CA SER A 12 14.43 11.52 5.04
C SER A 12 14.09 10.03 4.98
N ARG A 13 14.17 9.31 6.11
CA ARG A 13 13.86 7.86 6.16
C ARG A 13 12.38 7.57 6.36
N ILE A 14 11.61 8.51 6.92
CA ILE A 14 10.18 8.28 7.17
C ILE A 14 9.40 8.05 5.87
N PRO A 15 9.54 8.89 4.82
CA PRO A 15 8.90 8.61 3.54
C PRO A 15 9.37 7.30 2.91
N ALA A 16 10.66 6.99 2.99
CA ALA A 16 11.20 5.75 2.43
C ALA A 16 10.62 4.52 3.11
N LEU A 17 10.47 4.54 4.45
CA LEU A 17 9.88 3.44 5.19
C LEU A 17 8.39 3.28 4.89
N ALA A 18 7.66 4.39 4.77
CA ALA A 18 6.25 4.36 4.41
C ALA A 18 6.04 3.82 3.00
N LEU A 19 6.88 4.23 2.05
CA LEU A 19 6.84 3.69 0.70
C LEU A 19 7.14 2.19 0.69
N ALA A 20 8.17 1.77 1.44
CA ALA A 20 8.50 0.35 1.57
C ALA A 20 7.32 -0.44 2.13
N ALA A 21 6.61 0.10 3.13
CA ALA A 21 5.44 -0.55 3.71
C ALA A 21 4.31 -0.69 2.68
N ASP A 22 4.05 0.35 1.88
CA ASP A 22 3.05 0.29 0.81
C ASP A 22 3.45 -0.71 -0.28
N VAL A 23 4.73 -0.77 -0.64
CA VAL A 23 5.23 -1.75 -1.61
C VAL A 23 5.07 -3.17 -1.08
N VAL A 24 5.42 -3.41 0.18
CA VAL A 24 5.24 -4.72 0.82
C VAL A 24 3.76 -5.11 0.84
N ALA A 25 2.88 -4.17 1.18
CA ALA A 25 1.43 -4.42 1.15
C ALA A 25 0.98 -4.86 -0.24
N LEU A 26 1.48 -4.19 -1.27
CA LEU A 26 1.14 -4.51 -2.66
C LEU A 26 1.66 -5.90 -3.06
N VAL A 27 2.89 -6.23 -2.71
CA VAL A 27 3.48 -7.53 -3.02
C VAL A 27 2.74 -8.66 -2.28
N VAL A 28 2.39 -8.46 -1.01
CA VAL A 28 1.62 -9.42 -0.22
C VAL A 28 0.25 -9.66 -0.88
N PHE A 29 -0.43 -8.58 -1.27
CA PHE A 29 -1.70 -8.69 -1.98
C PHE A 29 -1.57 -9.54 -3.25
N ALA A 30 -0.57 -9.26 -4.08
CA ALA A 30 -0.37 -9.96 -5.34
C ALA A 30 -0.01 -11.43 -5.11
N ALA A 31 0.86 -11.72 -4.15
CA ALA A 31 1.29 -13.09 -3.83
C ALA A 31 0.12 -13.92 -3.31
N VAL A 32 -0.65 -13.40 -2.35
CA VAL A 32 -1.81 -14.09 -1.80
C VAL A 32 -2.87 -14.32 -2.88
N GLY A 33 -3.10 -13.31 -3.71
CA GLY A 33 -4.04 -13.43 -4.81
C GLY A 33 -3.70 -14.54 -5.78
N ARG A 34 -2.43 -14.64 -6.17
CA ARG A 34 -1.97 -15.71 -7.08
C ARG A 34 -2.09 -17.08 -6.45
N LEU A 35 -1.73 -17.24 -5.19
CA LEU A 35 -1.86 -18.51 -4.48
C LEU A 35 -3.32 -18.95 -4.36
N ASN A 36 -4.24 -18.02 -4.09
CA ASN A 36 -5.67 -18.32 -3.96
C ASN A 36 -6.32 -18.73 -5.28
N HIS A 37 -5.76 -18.30 -6.41
CA HIS A 37 -6.26 -18.67 -7.73
C HIS A 37 -5.47 -19.82 -8.37
N ALA A 38 -4.69 -20.54 -7.57
CA ALA A 38 -3.86 -21.67 -8.02
C ALA A 38 -2.90 -21.29 -9.14
N GLU A 39 -2.50 -20.03 -9.22
CA GLU A 39 -1.49 -19.57 -10.16
C GLU A 39 -0.10 -19.84 -9.59
N SER A 40 0.88 -20.01 -10.48
CA SER A 40 2.25 -20.23 -10.05
C SER A 40 2.79 -18.99 -9.33
N ALA A 41 3.62 -19.22 -8.31
CA ALA A 41 4.23 -18.14 -7.52
C ALA A 41 5.62 -17.76 -8.09
N ASP A 42 5.82 -17.93 -9.41
CA ASP A 42 7.07 -17.55 -10.05
C ASP A 42 7.24 -16.02 -10.06
N LEU A 43 8.49 -15.59 -10.07
CA LEU A 43 8.83 -14.17 -9.97
C LEU A 43 8.23 -13.36 -11.13
N LEU A 44 8.31 -13.87 -12.35
CA LEU A 44 7.81 -13.17 -13.53
C LEU A 44 6.30 -12.93 -13.45
N GLY A 45 5.54 -13.96 -13.05
CA GLY A 45 4.10 -13.83 -12.87
C GLY A 45 3.73 -12.86 -11.75
N LEU A 46 4.49 -12.89 -10.65
CA LEU A 46 4.29 -11.96 -9.54
C LEU A 46 4.53 -10.52 -9.97
N LEU A 47 5.61 -10.26 -10.71
CA LEU A 47 5.91 -8.93 -11.24
C LEU A 47 4.84 -8.45 -12.20
N ALA A 48 4.37 -9.33 -13.09
CA ALA A 48 3.32 -8.98 -14.06
C ALA A 48 2.01 -8.63 -13.36
N THR A 49 1.65 -9.35 -12.30
CA THR A 49 0.44 -9.07 -11.51
C THR A 49 0.58 -7.75 -10.74
N THR A 50 1.75 -7.49 -10.19
CA THR A 50 2.02 -6.31 -9.38
C THR A 50 2.16 -5.03 -10.21
N ALA A 51 2.69 -5.12 -11.42
CA ALA A 51 3.09 -3.96 -12.22
C ALA A 51 1.98 -2.90 -12.41
N PRO A 52 0.74 -3.24 -12.80
CA PRO A 52 -0.30 -2.22 -12.95
C PRO A 52 -0.59 -1.46 -11.65
N PHE A 53 -0.60 -2.17 -10.54
CA PHE A 53 -0.85 -1.59 -9.22
C PHE A 53 0.35 -0.77 -8.75
N ALA A 54 1.57 -1.18 -9.08
CA ALA A 54 2.77 -0.41 -8.78
C ALA A 54 2.77 0.94 -9.49
N VAL A 55 2.29 1.00 -10.72
CA VAL A 55 2.14 2.27 -11.45
C VAL A 55 1.15 3.18 -10.71
N GLY A 56 0.02 2.63 -10.27
CA GLY A 56 -0.97 3.40 -9.51
C GLY A 56 -0.41 3.91 -8.18
N LEU A 57 0.32 3.08 -7.47
CA LEU A 57 0.97 3.47 -6.23
C LEU A 57 2.01 4.57 -6.47
N ALA A 58 2.83 4.43 -7.50
CA ALA A 58 3.83 5.44 -7.85
C ALA A 58 3.17 6.78 -8.19
N ALA A 59 2.06 6.77 -8.93
CA ALA A 59 1.31 7.98 -9.24
C ALA A 59 0.79 8.67 -7.98
N ALA A 60 0.25 7.91 -7.03
CA ALA A 60 -0.23 8.44 -5.76
C ALA A 60 0.93 9.07 -4.96
N TRP A 61 2.07 8.39 -4.91
CA TRP A 61 3.26 8.87 -4.20
C TRP A 61 3.90 10.08 -4.88
N ALA A 62 3.60 10.34 -6.14
CA ALA A 62 4.03 11.55 -6.82
C ALA A 62 3.26 12.79 -6.36
N THR A 63 2.14 12.61 -5.65
CA THR A 63 1.31 13.72 -5.19
C THR A 63 1.70 14.19 -3.79
N PRO A 64 1.49 15.49 -3.46
CA PRO A 64 1.70 15.96 -2.09
C PRO A 64 0.77 15.30 -1.07
N LEU A 65 -0.37 14.77 -1.49
CA LEU A 65 -1.32 14.11 -0.58
C LEU A 65 -0.69 12.94 0.18
N VAL A 66 0.24 12.23 -0.47
CA VAL A 66 0.96 11.13 0.18
C VAL A 66 2.28 11.61 0.79
N ARG A 67 3.02 12.45 0.07
CA ARG A 67 4.39 12.81 0.49
C ARG A 67 4.46 13.73 1.69
N THR A 68 3.43 14.54 1.96
CA THR A 68 3.45 15.49 3.08
C THR A 68 3.31 14.82 4.43
N ASP A 69 2.52 13.73 4.51
CA ASP A 69 2.35 12.96 5.74
C ASP A 69 2.10 11.49 5.38
N PRO A 70 3.15 10.75 4.99
CA PRO A 70 2.99 9.42 4.39
C PRO A 70 2.33 8.39 5.30
N SER A 71 2.48 8.49 6.60
CA SER A 71 1.89 7.53 7.55
C SER A 71 0.46 7.91 7.98
N GLY A 72 -0.04 9.05 7.54
CA GLY A 72 -1.38 9.51 7.88
C GLY A 72 -2.48 8.76 7.13
N LEU A 73 -3.69 8.80 7.67
CA LEU A 73 -4.84 8.13 7.03
C LEU A 73 -5.23 8.78 5.70
N ARG A 74 -5.04 10.10 5.58
CA ARG A 74 -5.29 10.80 4.33
C ARG A 74 -4.36 10.32 3.21
N ALA A 75 -3.07 10.14 3.55
CA ALA A 75 -2.12 9.56 2.61
C ALA A 75 -2.50 8.13 2.26
N GLY A 76 -2.97 7.35 3.24
CA GLY A 76 -3.48 6.00 3.01
C GLY A 76 -4.63 5.97 2.02
N ALA A 77 -5.59 6.88 2.17
CA ALA A 77 -6.72 6.99 1.24
C ALA A 77 -6.26 7.34 -0.18
N ALA A 78 -5.32 8.27 -0.30
CA ALA A 78 -4.78 8.67 -1.60
C ALA A 78 -3.97 7.53 -2.25
N ALA A 79 -3.14 6.85 -1.46
CA ALA A 79 -2.35 5.71 -1.94
C ALA A 79 -3.27 4.57 -2.41
N LEU A 80 -4.29 4.26 -1.62
CA LEU A 80 -5.28 3.24 -1.96
C LEU A 80 -6.03 3.62 -3.24
N ALA A 81 -6.54 4.85 -3.32
CA ALA A 81 -7.30 5.30 -4.48
C ALA A 81 -6.47 5.24 -5.77
N GLY A 82 -5.23 5.73 -5.73
CA GLY A 82 -4.34 5.68 -6.90
C GLY A 82 -4.01 4.25 -7.31
N THR A 83 -3.66 3.42 -6.34
CA THR A 83 -3.32 2.02 -6.59
C THR A 83 -4.50 1.27 -7.20
N VAL A 84 -5.69 1.43 -6.62
CA VAL A 84 -6.90 0.72 -7.07
C VAL A 84 -7.38 1.24 -8.43
N VAL A 85 -7.56 2.56 -8.56
CA VAL A 85 -8.14 3.13 -9.77
C VAL A 85 -7.23 2.91 -10.99
N LEU A 86 -5.97 3.30 -10.87
CA LEU A 86 -5.02 3.12 -11.97
C LEU A 86 -4.64 1.65 -12.15
N GLY A 87 -4.46 0.91 -11.06
CA GLY A 87 -4.09 -0.49 -11.12
C GLY A 87 -5.16 -1.34 -11.80
N LEU A 88 -6.42 -1.21 -11.38
CA LEU A 88 -7.53 -1.93 -12.00
C LEU A 88 -7.75 -1.48 -13.44
N GLY A 89 -7.65 -0.17 -13.69
CA GLY A 89 -7.80 0.36 -15.04
C GLY A 89 -6.75 -0.17 -16.00
N LEU A 90 -5.49 -0.16 -15.59
CA LEU A 90 -4.40 -0.70 -16.41
C LEU A 90 -4.54 -2.21 -16.59
N ARG A 91 -4.89 -2.93 -15.52
CA ARG A 91 -5.12 -4.38 -15.64
C ARG A 91 -6.24 -4.68 -16.63
N ALA A 92 -7.35 -3.96 -16.55
CA ALA A 92 -8.46 -4.13 -17.49
C ALA A 92 -8.01 -3.86 -18.93
N ALA A 93 -7.19 -2.83 -19.13
CA ALA A 93 -6.68 -2.49 -20.45
C ALA A 93 -5.78 -3.60 -21.02
N PHE A 94 -4.94 -4.22 -20.18
CA PHE A 94 -4.04 -5.29 -20.63
C PHE A 94 -4.71 -6.65 -20.79
N THR A 95 -5.67 -6.98 -19.90
CA THR A 95 -6.33 -8.29 -19.93
C THR A 95 -7.64 -8.30 -20.71
N GLY A 96 -8.20 -7.13 -20.97
CA GLY A 96 -9.49 -6.99 -21.63
C GLY A 96 -10.68 -7.38 -20.77
N ASP A 97 -10.47 -7.61 -19.49
CA ASP A 97 -11.51 -8.08 -18.57
C ASP A 97 -11.27 -7.52 -17.17
N LEU A 98 -12.36 -7.25 -16.46
CA LEU A 98 -12.32 -6.81 -15.07
C LEU A 98 -13.48 -7.43 -14.31
N PRO A 99 -13.30 -8.67 -13.80
CA PRO A 99 -14.35 -9.30 -12.99
C PRO A 99 -14.68 -8.47 -11.77
N PHE A 100 -15.97 -8.30 -11.48
CA PHE A 100 -16.41 -7.51 -10.33
C PHE A 100 -15.86 -8.07 -9.00
N SER A 101 -15.84 -9.40 -8.86
CA SER A 101 -15.30 -10.05 -7.68
C SER A 101 -13.82 -9.73 -7.46
N PHE A 102 -13.03 -9.68 -8.53
CA PHE A 102 -11.64 -9.31 -8.46
C PHE A 102 -11.47 -7.86 -7.97
N ALA A 103 -12.28 -6.94 -8.51
CA ALA A 103 -12.25 -5.54 -8.09
C ALA A 103 -12.58 -5.38 -6.60
N VAL A 104 -13.63 -6.07 -6.11
CA VAL A 104 -14.03 -6.01 -4.70
C VAL A 104 -12.93 -6.56 -3.80
N VAL A 105 -12.38 -7.72 -4.12
CA VAL A 105 -11.30 -8.34 -3.32
C VAL A 105 -10.07 -7.45 -3.31
N THR A 106 -9.73 -6.85 -4.44
CA THR A 106 -8.59 -5.94 -4.55
C THR A 106 -8.76 -4.74 -3.63
N VAL A 107 -9.91 -4.08 -3.67
CA VAL A 107 -10.17 -2.90 -2.82
C VAL A 107 -10.08 -3.26 -1.34
N ILE A 108 -10.76 -4.34 -0.94
CA ILE A 108 -10.81 -4.76 0.47
C ILE A 108 -9.41 -5.15 0.96
N SER A 109 -8.70 -5.98 0.19
CA SER A 109 -7.37 -6.47 0.58
C SER A 109 -6.36 -5.34 0.70
N LEU A 110 -6.29 -4.46 -0.29
CA LEU A 110 -5.37 -3.33 -0.26
C LEU A 110 -5.75 -2.33 0.82
N ALA A 111 -7.05 -2.10 1.05
CA ALA A 111 -7.50 -1.23 2.14
C ALA A 111 -7.03 -1.77 3.49
N VAL A 112 -7.23 -3.06 3.74
CA VAL A 112 -6.79 -3.69 4.99
C VAL A 112 -5.27 -3.57 5.16
N LEU A 113 -4.51 -3.87 4.12
CA LEU A 113 -3.05 -3.84 4.21
C LEU A 113 -2.50 -2.41 4.33
N MET A 114 -2.98 -1.49 3.51
CA MET A 114 -2.45 -0.11 3.50
C MET A 114 -2.89 0.69 4.72
N PHE A 115 -4.15 0.61 5.12
CA PHE A 115 -4.60 1.25 6.34
C PHE A 115 -4.15 0.48 7.58
N GLY A 116 -4.02 -0.83 7.50
CA GLY A 116 -3.57 -1.67 8.60
C GLY A 116 -2.21 -1.27 9.13
N TRP A 117 -1.21 -1.10 8.27
CA TRP A 117 0.11 -0.70 8.73
C TRP A 117 0.11 0.73 9.28
N ARG A 118 -0.72 1.63 8.72
CA ARG A 118 -0.81 3.02 9.19
C ARG A 118 -1.47 3.09 10.57
N VAL A 119 -2.55 2.37 10.77
CA VAL A 119 -3.22 2.29 12.07
C VAL A 119 -2.30 1.65 13.12
N LEU A 120 -1.64 0.55 12.76
CA LEU A 120 -0.71 -0.13 13.65
C LEU A 120 0.45 0.80 14.04
N SER A 121 1.02 1.52 13.08
CA SER A 121 2.06 2.50 13.33
C SER A 121 1.60 3.59 14.30
N SER A 122 0.38 4.10 14.13
CA SER A 122 -0.20 5.10 15.03
C SER A 122 -0.42 4.57 16.43
N VAL A 123 -0.93 3.34 16.56
CA VAL A 123 -1.17 2.71 17.87
C VAL A 123 0.16 2.47 18.59
N VAL A 124 1.15 1.94 17.90
CA VAL A 124 2.48 1.70 18.48
C VAL A 124 3.10 3.02 18.95
N ALA A 125 2.99 4.06 18.15
CA ALA A 125 3.50 5.38 18.49
C ALA A 125 2.82 5.95 19.74
N ARG A 126 1.50 5.80 19.85
CA ARG A 126 0.76 6.25 21.03
C ARG A 126 1.16 5.49 22.28
N ARG A 127 1.33 4.17 22.18
CA ARG A 127 1.76 3.36 23.31
C ARG A 127 3.17 3.72 23.76
N ALA A 128 4.09 3.94 22.81
CA ALA A 128 5.43 4.38 23.12
C ALA A 128 5.43 5.75 23.82
N ALA A 129 4.58 6.69 23.39
CA ALA A 129 4.44 7.99 24.03
C ALA A 129 3.95 7.87 25.48
N HIS A 130 3.03 6.95 25.76
CA HIS A 130 2.54 6.72 27.12
C HIS A 130 3.61 6.13 28.04
N HIS A 131 4.49 5.28 27.51
CA HIS A 131 5.55 4.67 28.32
C HIS A 131 6.67 5.63 28.70
N VAL A 132 6.85 6.71 27.95
CA VAL A 132 7.89 7.71 28.20
C VAL A 132 7.47 8.70 29.31
N ARG A 133 6.19 8.75 29.65
CA ARG A 133 5.69 9.55 30.76
C ARG A 133 5.77 8.73 32.04
#